data_347f0efb89cb4dc8506bed9f85f7a5a5
#
_entry.id   347f0efb89cb4dc8506bed9f85f7a5a5
#
_cell.length_a   1.000
_cell.length_b   1.000
_cell.length_c   1.000
_cell.angle_alpha   90.00
_cell.angle_beta   90.00
_cell.angle_gamma   90.00
#
_symmetry.space_group_name_H-M   'P 1'
#
loop_
_entity.id
_entity.type
_entity.pdbx_description
1 polymer ?
#
loop_
_entity_poly.entity_id
_entity_poly.type
_entity_poly.pdbx_seq_one_letter_code
_entity_poly.pdbx_strand_id
1 'polypeptide(L)'
;MTERRLEFLRHVAQTSDAPIGLEVLDARGAWLRCADGRNYLDFIAGIGVSALGHGHPAVLRALEEQARRHLHVMVYGEYVLDAQVRLARRLAELLPAGIERVYFTNSGTEAIEGALKAARKLTGRAGFVAFDGAYHGDTMAALALSGNPAFRAPFEPLPGPVRHLPYGEAGALDAIDSEVAAVVIEPVQAEGGVRIPDAAFMRALGERCARVGALLIFDEVLTGLGRTGRLFALEHFGVVPDIVVLAKALGGGLPLGAFCGRDEIISALAHDPPLGHITTFGGHPLSCATGLASLEVIVSERLAERAAQTGRELAERIRGLGVPEIAEVRGIGLLVGIEFHDATFAHRFVAETLANRVVVNWTLNADRVVRLAPPLTLEHADMEFALDAMGRALAMVRESVKDRG
;
A
#
# COMPACT_ATOMS: atom_id res chain seq x y z
N MET A 1 1.17 5.26 -33.17
CA MET A 1 1.62 4.31 -32.12
C MET A 1 3.09 4.05 -32.38
N THR A 2 3.94 4.20 -31.37
CA THR A 2 5.39 3.98 -31.51
C THR A 2 5.71 2.50 -31.64
N GLU A 3 6.90 2.15 -32.18
CA GLU A 3 7.39 0.77 -32.28
C GLU A 3 7.47 0.13 -30.88
N ARG A 4 8.00 0.86 -29.87
CA ARG A 4 8.12 0.39 -28.48
C ARG A 4 6.74 0.05 -27.88
N ARG A 5 5.70 0.80 -28.18
CA ARG A 5 4.34 0.51 -27.73
C ARG A 5 3.77 -0.76 -28.41
N LEU A 6 4.10 -1.01 -29.66
CA LEU A 6 3.74 -2.26 -30.34
C LEU A 6 4.45 -3.47 -29.71
N GLU A 7 5.74 -3.34 -29.39
CA GLU A 7 6.50 -4.38 -28.69
C GLU A 7 5.95 -4.64 -27.29
N PHE A 8 5.59 -3.58 -26.53
CA PHE A 8 4.95 -3.73 -25.23
C PHE A 8 3.64 -4.54 -25.31
N LEU A 9 2.77 -4.21 -26.26
CA LEU A 9 1.51 -4.95 -26.44
C LEU A 9 1.72 -6.38 -26.89
N ARG A 10 2.83 -6.67 -27.59
CA ARG A 10 3.14 -7.99 -28.12
C ARG A 10 3.85 -8.91 -27.11
N HIS A 11 4.73 -8.35 -26.29
CA HIS A 11 5.68 -9.17 -25.49
C HIS A 11 5.48 -9.04 -23.98
N VAL A 12 4.83 -7.99 -23.48
CA VAL A 12 4.51 -7.83 -22.06
C VAL A 12 3.03 -8.12 -21.84
N ALA A 13 2.69 -9.07 -20.98
CA ALA A 13 1.31 -9.35 -20.63
C ALA A 13 0.68 -8.11 -19.96
N GLN A 14 -0.45 -7.64 -20.48
CA GLN A 14 -1.23 -6.57 -19.90
C GLN A 14 -2.18 -7.13 -18.85
N THR A 15 -2.55 -6.31 -17.87
CA THR A 15 -3.50 -6.63 -16.79
C THR A 15 -4.91 -6.08 -17.07
N SER A 16 -5.09 -5.39 -18.20
CA SER A 16 -6.39 -4.88 -18.70
C SER A 16 -6.37 -4.75 -20.22
N ASP A 17 -7.55 -4.68 -20.83
CA ASP A 17 -7.71 -4.49 -22.27
C ASP A 17 -7.34 -3.07 -22.74
N ALA A 18 -7.26 -2.12 -21.81
CA ALA A 18 -6.97 -0.71 -22.09
C ALA A 18 -5.86 -0.15 -21.18
N PRO A 19 -4.61 -0.61 -21.33
CA PRO A 19 -3.50 -0.10 -20.52
C PRO A 19 -3.27 1.39 -20.81
N ILE A 20 -2.88 2.15 -19.77
CA ILE A 20 -2.56 3.59 -19.88
C ILE A 20 -1.51 3.84 -20.97
N GLY A 21 -0.50 3.00 -21.04
CA GLY A 21 0.49 2.99 -22.12
C GLY A 21 1.36 4.23 -22.20
N LEU A 22 1.66 4.90 -21.09
CA LEU A 22 2.67 5.94 -21.02
C LEU A 22 4.05 5.36 -21.31
N GLU A 23 4.76 5.93 -22.28
CA GLU A 23 6.14 5.56 -22.56
C GLU A 23 7.09 6.41 -21.73
N VAL A 24 7.37 5.95 -20.49
CA VAL A 24 8.24 6.65 -19.55
C VAL A 24 9.69 6.48 -19.96
N LEU A 25 10.42 7.60 -20.13
CA LEU A 25 11.85 7.63 -20.44
C LEU A 25 12.70 7.74 -19.18
N ASP A 26 12.31 8.64 -18.27
CA ASP A 26 12.92 8.78 -16.95
C ASP A 26 11.90 9.38 -15.95
N ALA A 27 12.27 9.41 -14.67
CA ALA A 27 11.45 9.96 -13.62
C ALA A 27 12.31 10.68 -12.57
N ARG A 28 11.84 11.84 -12.09
CA ARG A 28 12.53 12.60 -11.05
C ARG A 28 11.53 13.36 -10.17
N GLY A 29 11.72 13.32 -8.85
CA GLY A 29 10.76 13.90 -7.89
C GLY A 29 9.37 13.28 -8.09
N ALA A 30 8.36 14.11 -8.30
CA ALA A 30 7.01 13.64 -8.60
C ALA A 30 6.71 13.52 -10.12
N TRP A 31 7.69 13.69 -11.00
CA TRP A 31 7.47 13.83 -12.43
C TRP A 31 8.01 12.64 -13.24
N LEU A 32 7.23 12.23 -14.23
CA LEU A 32 7.57 11.25 -15.25
C LEU A 32 7.79 11.97 -16.58
N ARG A 33 8.96 11.82 -17.19
CA ARG A 33 9.23 12.33 -18.54
C ARG A 33 8.93 11.23 -19.56
N CYS A 34 8.03 11.51 -20.49
CA CYS A 34 7.55 10.54 -21.47
C CYS A 34 8.05 10.81 -22.90
N ALA A 35 7.95 9.78 -23.76
CA ALA A 35 8.42 9.82 -25.13
C ALA A 35 7.64 10.78 -26.04
N ASP A 36 6.45 11.20 -25.65
CA ASP A 36 5.64 12.23 -26.32
C ASP A 36 6.17 13.66 -26.09
N GLY A 37 7.29 13.81 -25.38
CA GLY A 37 7.92 15.08 -25.02
C GLY A 37 7.27 15.79 -23.84
N ARG A 38 6.28 15.19 -23.18
CA ARG A 38 5.57 15.78 -22.03
C ARG A 38 6.08 15.22 -20.71
N ASN A 39 5.90 16.01 -19.66
CA ASN A 39 6.06 15.57 -18.28
C ASN A 39 4.69 15.33 -17.66
N TYR A 40 4.55 14.22 -16.95
CA TYR A 40 3.35 13.84 -16.22
C TYR A 40 3.64 13.82 -14.73
N LEU A 41 2.78 14.44 -13.94
CA LEU A 41 2.88 14.44 -12.49
C LEU A 41 2.31 13.12 -11.95
N ASP A 42 3.13 12.34 -11.24
CA ASP A 42 2.76 11.05 -10.65
C ASP A 42 2.07 11.25 -9.29
N PHE A 43 0.74 11.34 -9.32
CA PHE A 43 -0.07 11.54 -8.11
C PHE A 43 -0.49 10.24 -7.44
N ILE A 44 0.12 9.12 -7.87
CA ILE A 44 -0.04 7.79 -7.26
C ILE A 44 1.30 7.23 -6.74
N ALA A 45 2.43 7.91 -6.97
CA ALA A 45 3.78 7.52 -6.54
C ALA A 45 4.09 6.04 -6.84
N GLY A 46 3.79 5.59 -8.07
CA GLY A 46 3.96 4.18 -8.46
C GLY A 46 3.14 3.22 -7.59
N ILE A 47 1.91 3.58 -7.24
CA ILE A 47 1.02 2.88 -6.28
C ILE A 47 1.59 2.87 -4.85
N GLY A 48 2.03 4.07 -4.39
CA GLY A 48 2.52 4.27 -3.02
C GLY A 48 3.93 3.75 -2.75
N VAL A 49 4.68 3.38 -3.77
CA VAL A 49 6.06 2.85 -3.64
C VAL A 49 7.08 3.98 -3.51
N SER A 50 7.00 4.97 -4.40
CA SER A 50 7.96 6.08 -4.48
C SER A 50 7.63 7.18 -3.47
N ALA A 51 7.67 6.84 -2.17
CA ALA A 51 7.29 7.77 -1.10
C ALA A 51 8.14 9.05 -1.08
N LEU A 52 9.42 8.96 -1.43
CA LEU A 52 10.34 10.10 -1.56
C LEU A 52 10.37 10.71 -2.96
N GLY A 53 9.46 10.28 -3.84
CA GLY A 53 9.54 10.59 -5.26
C GLY A 53 10.61 9.76 -5.97
N HIS A 54 10.73 9.97 -7.28
CA HIS A 54 11.64 9.25 -8.15
C HIS A 54 13.06 9.79 -8.05
N GLY A 55 14.05 8.89 -7.99
CA GLY A 55 15.47 9.26 -8.06
C GLY A 55 16.00 10.04 -6.86
N HIS A 56 15.47 9.80 -5.65
CA HIS A 56 15.93 10.52 -4.46
C HIS A 56 17.43 10.29 -4.19
N PRO A 57 18.24 11.35 -3.98
CA PRO A 57 19.70 11.23 -3.92
C PRO A 57 20.21 10.31 -2.81
N ALA A 58 19.56 10.28 -1.64
CA ALA A 58 19.98 9.41 -0.53
C ALA A 58 19.78 7.93 -0.88
N VAL A 59 18.67 7.60 -1.56
CA VAL A 59 18.35 6.24 -2.00
C VAL A 59 19.34 5.79 -3.08
N LEU A 60 19.62 6.64 -4.07
CA LEU A 60 20.58 6.33 -5.14
C LEU A 60 21.99 6.09 -4.58
N ARG A 61 22.46 6.92 -3.66
CA ARG A 61 23.77 6.71 -2.99
C ARG A 61 23.82 5.36 -2.27
N ALA A 62 22.80 5.02 -1.49
CA ALA A 62 22.75 3.74 -0.77
C ALA A 62 22.74 2.54 -1.72
N LEU A 63 22.02 2.67 -2.84
CA LEU A 63 22.01 1.66 -3.92
C LEU A 63 23.40 1.46 -4.50
N GLU A 64 24.08 2.53 -4.89
CA GLU A 64 25.42 2.49 -5.48
C GLU A 64 26.46 1.92 -4.52
N GLU A 65 26.44 2.35 -3.26
CA GLU A 65 27.36 1.87 -2.23
C GLU A 65 27.18 0.38 -1.98
N GLN A 66 25.93 -0.09 -1.85
CA GLN A 66 25.66 -1.51 -1.64
C GLN A 66 26.00 -2.36 -2.89
N ALA A 67 25.69 -1.84 -4.09
CA ALA A 67 26.00 -2.54 -5.35
C ALA A 67 27.51 -2.79 -5.54
N ARG A 68 28.36 -1.88 -5.07
CA ARG A 68 29.83 -2.04 -5.10
C ARG A 68 30.33 -3.10 -4.11
N ARG A 69 29.57 -3.42 -3.05
CA ARG A 69 29.93 -4.48 -2.09
C ARG A 69 29.55 -5.85 -2.63
N HIS A 70 28.28 -6.06 -2.86
CA HIS A 70 27.71 -7.25 -3.47
C HIS A 70 26.24 -7.00 -3.83
N LEU A 71 25.77 -7.68 -4.89
CA LEU A 71 24.36 -7.62 -5.28
C LEU A 71 23.53 -8.58 -4.42
N HIS A 72 23.89 -9.86 -4.41
CA HIS A 72 23.14 -10.91 -3.72
C HIS A 72 24.09 -11.91 -3.05
N VAL A 73 23.69 -12.34 -1.88
CA VAL A 73 24.16 -13.51 -1.16
C VAL A 73 22.96 -14.14 -0.46
N MET A 74 23.11 -15.32 0.16
CA MET A 74 22.02 -15.97 0.89
C MET A 74 21.46 -15.07 2.00
N VAL A 75 20.12 -14.80 2.00
CA VAL A 75 19.50 -13.72 2.77
C VAL A 75 18.57 -14.18 3.90
N TYR A 76 18.07 -15.41 3.89
CA TYR A 76 16.97 -15.86 4.74
C TYR A 76 17.38 -16.28 6.16
N GLY A 77 18.16 -15.43 6.83
CA GLY A 77 18.47 -15.61 8.25
C GLY A 77 19.67 -16.54 8.54
N GLU A 78 20.39 -17.00 7.50
CA GLU A 78 21.58 -17.85 7.67
C GLU A 78 22.89 -17.05 7.71
N TYR A 79 22.97 -15.94 6.95
CA TYR A 79 24.11 -15.05 6.95
C TYR A 79 23.79 -13.73 7.67
N VAL A 80 24.79 -13.15 8.31
CA VAL A 80 24.67 -11.83 8.95
C VAL A 80 24.99 -10.75 7.93
N LEU A 81 23.99 -10.03 7.46
CA LEU A 81 24.10 -9.00 6.44
C LEU A 81 23.82 -7.62 7.04
N ASP A 82 24.80 -6.71 6.95
CA ASP A 82 24.74 -5.37 7.55
C ASP A 82 23.46 -4.60 7.16
N ALA A 83 23.12 -4.58 5.88
CA ALA A 83 21.93 -3.87 5.40
C ALA A 83 20.62 -4.40 6.02
N GLN A 84 20.47 -5.74 6.12
CA GLN A 84 19.31 -6.38 6.75
C GLN A 84 19.25 -6.06 8.24
N VAL A 85 20.37 -6.27 8.96
CA VAL A 85 20.43 -6.05 10.42
C VAL A 85 20.10 -4.61 10.77
N ARG A 86 20.66 -3.66 10.04
CA ARG A 86 20.41 -2.23 10.28
C ARG A 86 18.96 -1.84 10.02
N LEU A 87 18.38 -2.30 8.91
CA LEU A 87 16.97 -2.02 8.61
C LEU A 87 16.05 -2.70 9.62
N ALA A 88 16.28 -3.99 9.95
CA ALA A 88 15.47 -4.70 10.93
C ALA A 88 15.51 -4.03 12.31
N ARG A 89 16.71 -3.66 12.79
CA ARG A 89 16.87 -2.93 14.03
C ARG A 89 16.12 -1.59 14.00
N ARG A 90 16.24 -0.84 12.90
CA ARG A 90 15.58 0.46 12.77
C ARG A 90 14.05 0.35 12.78
N LEU A 91 13.50 -0.66 12.12
CA LEU A 91 12.07 -0.95 12.18
C LEU A 91 11.62 -1.31 13.59
N ALA A 92 12.36 -2.18 14.30
CA ALA A 92 12.05 -2.56 15.68
C ALA A 92 12.11 -1.36 16.66
N GLU A 93 13.03 -0.41 16.44
CA GLU A 93 13.12 0.84 17.24
C GLU A 93 11.92 1.78 17.02
N LEU A 94 11.29 1.73 15.85
CA LEU A 94 10.21 2.64 15.44
C LEU A 94 8.81 2.05 15.61
N LEU A 95 8.70 0.73 15.57
CA LEU A 95 7.45 0.01 15.82
C LEU A 95 7.11 -0.01 17.31
N PRO A 96 5.85 -0.27 17.69
CA PRO A 96 5.46 -0.40 19.10
C PRO A 96 6.28 -1.46 19.83
N ALA A 97 6.51 -1.22 21.13
CA ALA A 97 7.19 -2.17 21.98
C ALA A 97 6.55 -3.57 21.91
N GLY A 98 7.39 -4.61 21.82
CA GLY A 98 6.98 -5.99 21.62
C GLY A 98 6.95 -6.42 20.15
N ILE A 99 6.98 -5.53 19.18
CA ILE A 99 7.16 -5.86 17.76
C ILE A 99 8.64 -5.67 17.42
N GLU A 100 9.44 -6.72 17.62
CA GLU A 100 10.90 -6.62 17.61
C GLU A 100 11.60 -7.54 16.59
N ARG A 101 10.88 -8.51 16.04
CA ARG A 101 11.38 -9.41 14.98
C ARG A 101 10.83 -9.03 13.63
N VAL A 102 11.71 -9.03 12.64
CA VAL A 102 11.40 -8.70 11.25
C VAL A 102 11.75 -9.88 10.36
N TYR A 103 10.78 -10.37 9.62
CA TYR A 103 11.01 -11.33 8.54
C TYR A 103 10.84 -10.60 7.21
N PHE A 104 11.91 -10.53 6.41
CA PHE A 104 11.87 -9.87 5.11
C PHE A 104 11.39 -10.81 4.00
N THR A 105 10.62 -10.25 3.06
CA THR A 105 10.12 -10.87 1.84
C THR A 105 10.38 -9.96 0.63
N ASN A 106 9.88 -10.32 -0.56
CA ASN A 106 10.06 -9.50 -1.76
C ASN A 106 8.89 -8.54 -2.02
N SER A 107 7.74 -8.82 -1.44
CA SER A 107 6.48 -8.10 -1.70
C SER A 107 5.55 -8.13 -0.50
N GLY A 108 4.50 -7.27 -0.54
CA GLY A 108 3.45 -7.26 0.46
C GLY A 108 2.65 -8.56 0.49
N THR A 109 2.33 -9.10 -0.68
CA THR A 109 1.59 -10.36 -0.76
C THR A 109 2.37 -11.54 -0.15
N GLU A 110 3.68 -11.64 -0.37
CA GLU A 110 4.52 -12.65 0.30
C GLU A 110 4.59 -12.42 1.82
N ALA A 111 4.60 -11.17 2.26
CA ALA A 111 4.59 -10.85 3.69
C ALA A 111 3.26 -11.25 4.35
N ILE A 112 2.13 -11.06 3.66
CA ILE A 112 0.82 -11.60 4.09
C ILE A 112 0.86 -13.11 4.18
N GLU A 113 1.34 -13.82 3.14
CA GLU A 113 1.48 -15.28 3.16
C GLU A 113 2.30 -15.77 4.36
N GLY A 114 3.43 -15.09 4.64
CA GLY A 114 4.28 -15.40 5.80
C GLY A 114 3.56 -15.17 7.12
N ALA A 115 2.84 -14.06 7.27
CA ALA A 115 2.06 -13.74 8.46
C ALA A 115 0.94 -14.76 8.71
N LEU A 116 0.21 -15.17 7.65
CA LEU A 116 -0.82 -16.21 7.74
C LEU A 116 -0.24 -17.57 8.16
N LYS A 117 0.91 -17.95 7.60
CA LYS A 117 1.62 -19.18 7.97
C LYS A 117 2.06 -19.16 9.43
N ALA A 118 2.63 -18.04 9.90
CA ALA A 118 3.02 -17.87 11.29
C ALA A 118 1.81 -18.00 12.23
N ALA A 119 0.70 -17.33 11.90
CA ALA A 119 -0.52 -17.39 12.67
C ALA A 119 -1.10 -18.82 12.77
N ARG A 120 -1.19 -19.54 11.65
CA ARG A 120 -1.63 -20.94 11.66
C ARG A 120 -0.74 -21.83 12.49
N LYS A 121 0.56 -21.68 12.33
CA LYS A 121 1.54 -22.52 13.01
C LYS A 121 1.51 -22.30 14.52
N LEU A 122 1.42 -21.05 14.96
CA LEU A 122 1.39 -20.71 16.39
C LEU A 122 0.08 -21.12 17.06
N THR A 123 -1.06 -20.86 16.41
CA THR A 123 -2.38 -21.09 17.00
C THR A 123 -2.90 -22.51 16.82
N GLY A 124 -2.39 -23.26 15.83
CA GLY A 124 -2.93 -24.55 15.40
C GLY A 124 -4.30 -24.46 14.73
N ARG A 125 -4.81 -23.24 14.45
CA ARG A 125 -6.14 -23.00 13.89
C ARG A 125 -6.06 -22.76 12.38
N ALA A 126 -7.17 -23.01 11.65
CA ALA A 126 -7.20 -22.93 10.20
C ALA A 126 -7.85 -21.64 9.67
N GLY A 127 -8.82 -21.07 10.42
CA GLY A 127 -9.67 -19.99 9.96
C GLY A 127 -8.98 -18.62 9.92
N PHE A 128 -9.38 -17.79 8.95
CA PHE A 128 -9.01 -16.39 8.88
C PHE A 128 -10.23 -15.51 8.78
N VAL A 129 -10.10 -14.25 9.16
CA VAL A 129 -11.08 -13.20 8.95
C VAL A 129 -10.43 -12.07 8.17
N ALA A 130 -11.13 -11.57 7.15
CA ALA A 130 -10.81 -10.39 6.37
C ALA A 130 -12.06 -9.50 6.27
N PHE A 131 -11.98 -8.37 5.58
CA PHE A 131 -13.06 -7.42 5.51
C PHE A 131 -13.50 -7.11 4.08
N ASP A 132 -14.77 -6.77 3.90
CA ASP A 132 -15.30 -6.33 2.62
C ASP A 132 -14.52 -5.11 2.10
N GLY A 133 -14.17 -5.13 0.83
CA GLY A 133 -13.36 -4.10 0.19
C GLY A 133 -11.85 -4.21 0.44
N ALA A 134 -11.38 -5.20 1.21
CA ALA A 134 -9.96 -5.38 1.48
C ALA A 134 -9.17 -5.81 0.23
N TYR A 135 -7.88 -5.41 0.20
CA TYR A 135 -6.89 -5.89 -0.75
C TYR A 135 -5.56 -6.18 -0.05
N HIS A 136 -5.11 -7.42 -0.12
CA HIS A 136 -3.89 -7.89 0.55
C HIS A 136 -2.86 -8.51 -0.40
N GLY A 137 -3.11 -8.49 -1.69
CA GLY A 137 -2.27 -9.07 -2.74
C GLY A 137 -2.97 -10.17 -3.52
N ASP A 138 -2.26 -10.72 -4.53
CA ASP A 138 -2.81 -11.63 -5.54
C ASP A 138 -2.17 -13.03 -5.54
N THR A 139 -1.37 -13.39 -4.52
CA THR A 139 -1.04 -14.79 -4.25
C THR A 139 -2.27 -15.51 -3.70
N MET A 140 -2.34 -16.85 -3.84
CA MET A 140 -3.58 -17.60 -3.60
C MET A 140 -4.19 -17.38 -2.21
N ALA A 141 -3.39 -17.34 -1.12
CA ALA A 141 -3.94 -17.11 0.20
C ALA A 141 -4.22 -15.61 0.47
N ALA A 142 -3.42 -14.69 -0.07
CA ALA A 142 -3.70 -13.26 -0.01
C ALA A 142 -4.97 -12.92 -0.81
N LEU A 143 -5.16 -13.53 -1.99
CA LEU A 143 -6.38 -13.40 -2.79
C LEU A 143 -7.61 -13.93 -2.05
N ALA A 144 -7.48 -15.02 -1.29
CA ALA A 144 -8.58 -15.54 -0.46
C ALA A 144 -9.09 -14.51 0.57
N LEU A 145 -8.22 -13.58 1.02
CA LEU A 145 -8.58 -12.48 1.91
C LEU A 145 -9.20 -11.26 1.18
N SER A 146 -9.14 -11.21 -0.17
CA SER A 146 -9.69 -10.08 -0.93
C SER A 146 -11.18 -9.88 -0.61
N GLY A 147 -11.55 -8.64 -0.29
CA GLY A 147 -12.92 -8.27 0.06
C GLY A 147 -13.89 -8.20 -1.13
N ASN A 148 -13.41 -8.42 -2.36
CA ASN A 148 -14.25 -8.38 -3.57
C ASN A 148 -14.42 -9.78 -4.15
N PRO A 149 -15.62 -10.38 -4.11
CA PRO A 149 -15.87 -11.71 -4.62
C PRO A 149 -15.61 -11.85 -6.12
N ALA A 150 -15.73 -10.78 -6.91
CA ALA A 150 -15.49 -10.83 -8.35
C ALA A 150 -14.02 -11.17 -8.70
N PHE A 151 -13.07 -10.75 -7.84
CA PHE A 151 -11.66 -11.09 -8.02
C PHE A 151 -11.33 -12.51 -7.55
N ARG A 152 -12.06 -13.05 -6.57
CA ARG A 152 -11.84 -14.41 -6.06
C ARG A 152 -12.44 -15.50 -6.94
N ALA A 153 -13.66 -15.29 -7.40
CA ALA A 153 -14.46 -16.30 -8.07
C ALA A 153 -13.76 -17.05 -9.23
N PRO A 154 -12.96 -16.40 -10.10
CA PRO A 154 -12.25 -17.08 -11.18
C PRO A 154 -11.19 -18.09 -10.72
N PHE A 155 -10.76 -18.02 -9.44
CA PHE A 155 -9.64 -18.78 -8.88
C PHE A 155 -10.04 -19.74 -7.77
N GLU A 156 -11.33 -19.89 -7.52
CA GLU A 156 -11.85 -20.84 -6.53
C GLU A 156 -11.57 -22.31 -6.95
N PRO A 157 -11.24 -23.25 -6.00
CA PRO A 157 -11.18 -23.03 -4.55
C PRO A 157 -9.88 -22.37 -4.10
N LEU A 158 -10.00 -21.37 -3.20
CA LEU A 158 -8.88 -20.67 -2.60
C LEU A 158 -8.49 -21.25 -1.22
N PRO A 159 -7.27 -21.06 -0.74
CA PRO A 159 -6.86 -21.46 0.61
C PRO A 159 -7.72 -20.79 1.69
N GLY A 160 -8.25 -21.60 2.62
CA GLY A 160 -9.13 -21.09 3.67
C GLY A 160 -9.33 -22.08 4.79
N PRO A 161 -10.36 -21.92 5.63
CA PRO A 161 -11.52 -21.01 5.45
C PRO A 161 -11.23 -19.55 5.75
N VAL A 162 -11.84 -18.64 4.98
CA VAL A 162 -11.83 -17.20 5.21
C VAL A 162 -13.27 -16.69 5.35
N ARG A 163 -13.53 -15.93 6.43
CA ARG A 163 -14.79 -15.18 6.62
C ARG A 163 -14.55 -13.71 6.26
N HIS A 164 -15.45 -13.12 5.48
CA HIS A 164 -15.43 -11.70 5.17
C HIS A 164 -16.48 -10.98 6.02
N LEU A 165 -16.08 -9.91 6.70
CA LEU A 165 -16.94 -9.13 7.57
C LEU A 165 -17.07 -7.69 7.03
N PRO A 166 -18.19 -7.01 7.28
CA PRO A 166 -18.31 -5.59 6.97
C PRO A 166 -17.22 -4.76 7.65
N TYR A 167 -16.51 -3.92 6.88
CA TYR A 167 -15.46 -3.07 7.40
C TYR A 167 -16.03 -1.87 8.18
N GLY A 168 -15.57 -1.68 9.42
CA GLY A 168 -16.00 -0.59 10.29
C GLY A 168 -17.27 -0.87 11.11
N GLU A 169 -17.86 -2.07 11.00
CA GLU A 169 -19.09 -2.43 11.71
C GLU A 169 -18.78 -3.27 12.96
N ALA A 170 -18.85 -2.65 14.14
CA ALA A 170 -18.52 -3.32 15.40
C ALA A 170 -19.41 -4.54 15.71
N GLY A 171 -20.69 -4.51 15.31
CA GLY A 171 -21.60 -5.63 15.50
C GLY A 171 -21.24 -6.91 14.74
N ALA A 172 -20.46 -6.79 13.67
CA ALA A 172 -19.98 -7.94 12.90
C ALA A 172 -18.83 -8.70 13.59
N LEU A 173 -18.15 -8.08 14.56
CA LEU A 173 -16.98 -8.66 15.23
C LEU A 173 -17.32 -9.90 16.07
N ASP A 174 -18.57 -10.13 16.44
CA ASP A 174 -19.00 -11.32 17.15
C ASP A 174 -18.81 -12.61 16.35
N ALA A 175 -18.71 -12.51 15.02
CA ALA A 175 -18.37 -13.64 14.15
C ALA A 175 -16.89 -14.08 14.24
N ILE A 176 -16.02 -13.33 14.92
CA ILE A 176 -14.64 -13.74 15.20
C ILE A 176 -14.67 -14.66 16.43
N ASP A 177 -14.42 -15.95 16.24
CA ASP A 177 -14.49 -16.98 17.28
C ASP A 177 -13.13 -17.69 17.52
N SER A 178 -13.15 -18.71 18.35
CA SER A 178 -11.96 -19.48 18.72
C SER A 178 -11.39 -20.35 17.61
N GLU A 179 -12.06 -20.50 16.46
CA GLU A 179 -11.54 -21.22 15.29
C GLU A 179 -10.66 -20.34 14.38
N VAL A 180 -10.67 -19.02 14.64
CA VAL A 180 -9.90 -18.04 13.87
C VAL A 180 -8.44 -18.04 14.33
N ALA A 181 -7.52 -18.28 13.38
CA ALA A 181 -6.08 -18.16 13.60
C ALA A 181 -5.65 -16.69 13.63
N ALA A 182 -6.14 -15.91 12.66
CA ALA A 182 -5.85 -14.49 12.57
C ALA A 182 -6.96 -13.69 11.89
N VAL A 183 -7.02 -12.40 12.25
CA VAL A 183 -7.78 -11.36 11.57
C VAL A 183 -6.82 -10.46 10.83
N VAL A 184 -7.02 -10.27 9.52
CA VAL A 184 -6.20 -9.38 8.69
C VAL A 184 -7.00 -8.15 8.34
N ILE A 185 -6.44 -6.97 8.60
CA ILE A 185 -7.10 -5.70 8.35
C ILE A 185 -6.11 -4.62 7.89
N GLU A 186 -6.51 -3.83 6.90
CA GLU A 186 -5.86 -2.54 6.61
C GLU A 186 -6.34 -1.52 7.64
N PRO A 187 -5.46 -0.82 8.40
CA PRO A 187 -5.88 0.26 9.30
C PRO A 187 -6.69 1.35 8.60
N VAL A 188 -6.37 1.61 7.33
CA VAL A 188 -7.17 2.39 6.38
C VAL A 188 -7.22 1.62 5.08
N GLN A 189 -8.41 1.23 4.63
CA GLN A 189 -8.55 0.54 3.35
C GLN A 189 -8.24 1.50 2.21
N ALA A 190 -7.23 1.17 1.42
CA ALA A 190 -6.85 1.98 0.27
C ALA A 190 -7.66 1.61 -0.98
N GLU A 191 -7.66 0.34 -1.35
CA GLU A 191 -8.37 -0.17 -2.53
C GLU A 191 -9.89 -0.30 -2.31
N GLY A 192 -10.34 -0.32 -1.07
CA GLY A 192 -11.75 -0.23 -0.69
C GLY A 192 -12.36 1.17 -0.80
N GLY A 193 -11.61 2.16 -1.33
CA GLY A 193 -12.09 3.53 -1.54
C GLY A 193 -11.65 4.53 -0.48
N VAL A 194 -10.44 4.39 0.06
CA VAL A 194 -9.87 5.24 1.13
C VAL A 194 -10.82 5.31 2.33
N ARG A 195 -11.21 4.12 2.85
CA ARG A 195 -12.12 4.01 3.99
C ARG A 195 -11.34 4.06 5.30
N ILE A 196 -11.72 5.01 6.15
CA ILE A 196 -11.11 5.23 7.46
C ILE A 196 -12.09 4.72 8.52
N PRO A 197 -11.73 3.72 9.34
CA PRO A 197 -12.65 3.20 10.35
C PRO A 197 -12.69 4.11 11.57
N ASP A 198 -13.75 3.97 12.37
CA ASP A 198 -13.79 4.60 13.69
C ASP A 198 -12.75 3.94 14.63
N ALA A 199 -12.10 4.76 15.45
CA ALA A 199 -11.17 4.28 16.47
C ALA A 199 -11.83 3.34 17.50
N ALA A 200 -13.12 3.48 17.76
CA ALA A 200 -13.87 2.57 18.62
C ALA A 200 -13.97 1.16 17.99
N PHE A 201 -14.23 1.08 16.68
CA PHE A 201 -14.22 -0.19 15.96
C PHE A 201 -12.85 -0.88 16.05
N MET A 202 -11.76 -0.16 15.83
CA MET A 202 -10.41 -0.74 15.88
C MET A 202 -10.06 -1.25 17.29
N ARG A 203 -10.45 -0.52 18.35
CA ARG A 203 -10.30 -1.00 19.73
C ARG A 203 -11.12 -2.25 20.00
N ALA A 204 -12.40 -2.24 19.61
CA ALA A 204 -13.27 -3.41 19.79
C ALA A 204 -12.75 -4.64 19.04
N LEU A 205 -12.16 -4.44 17.84
CA LEU A 205 -11.51 -5.51 17.07
C LEU A 205 -10.31 -6.09 17.84
N GLY A 206 -9.41 -5.24 18.36
CA GLY A 206 -8.26 -5.69 19.16
C GLY A 206 -8.69 -6.45 20.40
N GLU A 207 -9.68 -5.94 21.14
CA GLU A 207 -10.25 -6.60 22.32
C GLU A 207 -10.90 -7.95 21.97
N ARG A 208 -11.59 -8.02 20.83
CA ARG A 208 -12.21 -9.28 20.38
C ARG A 208 -11.16 -10.31 20.02
N CYS A 209 -10.14 -9.95 19.26
CA CYS A 209 -9.03 -10.83 18.91
C CYS A 209 -8.34 -11.38 20.16
N ALA A 210 -7.99 -10.51 21.11
CA ALA A 210 -7.38 -10.91 22.37
C ALA A 210 -8.25 -11.88 23.17
N ARG A 211 -9.56 -11.65 23.24
CA ARG A 211 -10.52 -12.47 23.98
C ARG A 211 -10.62 -13.90 23.43
N VAL A 212 -10.58 -14.07 22.11
CA VAL A 212 -10.71 -15.39 21.47
C VAL A 212 -9.35 -16.02 21.16
N GLY A 213 -8.26 -15.31 21.37
CA GLY A 213 -6.89 -15.75 21.08
C GLY A 213 -6.60 -15.85 19.57
N ALA A 214 -7.25 -15.03 18.74
CA ALA A 214 -6.90 -14.85 17.34
C ALA A 214 -5.81 -13.79 17.22
N LEU A 215 -4.82 -13.98 16.34
CA LEU A 215 -3.82 -12.94 16.09
C LEU A 215 -4.40 -11.80 15.28
N LEU A 216 -4.05 -10.57 15.63
CA LEU A 216 -4.40 -9.37 14.86
C LEU A 216 -3.23 -8.98 13.96
N ILE A 217 -3.48 -8.95 12.63
CA ILE A 217 -2.51 -8.60 11.61
C ILE A 217 -2.94 -7.27 10.98
N PHE A 218 -2.10 -6.24 11.12
CA PHE A 218 -2.31 -4.98 10.41
C PHE A 218 -1.53 -4.99 9.11
N ASP A 219 -2.25 -4.83 8.01
CA ASP A 219 -1.66 -4.59 6.69
C ASP A 219 -1.38 -3.09 6.52
N GLU A 220 -0.15 -2.71 6.76
CA GLU A 220 0.37 -1.36 6.57
C GLU A 220 1.18 -1.20 5.27
N VAL A 221 0.95 -2.07 4.30
CA VAL A 221 1.68 -2.09 3.03
C VAL A 221 1.54 -0.75 2.29
N LEU A 222 0.37 -0.11 2.32
CA LEU A 222 0.19 1.22 1.75
C LEU A 222 0.18 2.33 2.82
N THR A 223 -0.35 2.05 3.99
CA THR A 223 -0.64 3.05 5.03
C THR A 223 0.58 3.44 5.85
N GLY A 224 1.58 2.57 5.92
CA GLY A 224 2.81 2.78 6.67
C GLY A 224 3.76 3.81 6.05
N LEU A 225 4.85 4.03 6.76
CA LEU A 225 5.99 4.84 6.33
C LEU A 225 5.62 6.29 5.97
N GLY A 226 4.77 6.90 6.80
CA GLY A 226 4.45 8.33 6.72
C GLY A 226 3.20 8.66 5.91
N ARG A 227 2.65 7.73 5.13
CA ARG A 227 1.55 7.97 4.19
C ARG A 227 0.33 8.62 4.82
N THR A 228 -0.07 8.15 5.99
CA THR A 228 -1.29 8.62 6.68
C THR A 228 -1.06 9.83 7.61
N GLY A 229 0.14 10.40 7.62
CA GLY A 229 0.46 11.53 8.51
C GLY A 229 1.01 11.12 9.88
N ARG A 230 1.19 9.83 10.09
CA ARG A 230 1.97 9.18 11.15
C ARG A 230 2.94 8.22 10.50
N LEU A 231 3.99 7.80 11.22
CA LEU A 231 4.96 6.86 10.64
C LEU A 231 4.28 5.54 10.30
N PHE A 232 3.44 5.06 11.21
CA PHE A 232 2.56 3.89 10.98
C PHE A 232 1.10 4.28 11.25
N ALA A 233 0.17 3.75 10.46
CA ALA A 233 -1.25 4.08 10.61
C ALA A 233 -1.85 3.56 11.91
N LEU A 234 -1.29 2.49 12.49
CA LEU A 234 -1.69 1.97 13.82
C LEU A 234 -1.68 3.06 14.91
N GLU A 235 -0.81 4.08 14.78
CA GLU A 235 -0.70 5.18 15.74
C GLU A 235 -1.98 6.04 15.84
N HIS A 236 -2.82 6.05 14.80
CA HIS A 236 -4.09 6.80 14.82
C HIS A 236 -5.14 6.15 15.72
N PHE A 237 -5.03 4.83 15.95
CA PHE A 237 -6.07 4.05 16.63
C PHE A 237 -5.68 3.62 18.04
N GLY A 238 -4.39 3.67 18.39
CA GLY A 238 -3.88 3.25 19.69
C GLY A 238 -4.04 1.74 19.93
N VAL A 239 -4.09 0.94 18.86
CA VAL A 239 -4.17 -0.52 18.91
C VAL A 239 -2.85 -1.08 18.40
N VAL A 240 -2.22 -1.93 19.20
CA VAL A 240 -0.99 -2.64 18.82
C VAL A 240 -1.39 -4.03 18.31
N PRO A 241 -1.14 -4.35 17.03
CA PRO A 241 -1.41 -5.68 16.49
C PRO A 241 -0.33 -6.68 16.91
N ASP A 242 -0.58 -7.96 16.68
CA ASP A 242 0.41 -9.02 16.85
C ASP A 242 1.45 -9.05 15.74
N ILE A 243 1.03 -8.69 14.52
CA ILE A 243 1.90 -8.61 13.34
C ILE A 243 1.57 -7.32 12.57
N VAL A 244 2.61 -6.62 12.14
CA VAL A 244 2.54 -5.52 11.17
C VAL A 244 3.17 -5.97 9.86
N VAL A 245 2.43 -5.83 8.76
CA VAL A 245 2.92 -6.13 7.42
C VAL A 245 3.28 -4.83 6.70
N LEU A 246 4.48 -4.78 6.14
CA LEU A 246 5.05 -3.62 5.44
C LEU A 246 5.54 -4.02 4.05
N ALA A 247 5.43 -3.11 3.07
CA ALA A 247 6.05 -3.24 1.76
C ALA A 247 6.08 -1.87 1.04
N LYS A 248 5.98 -1.86 -0.29
CA LYS A 248 5.92 -0.64 -1.12
C LYS A 248 7.02 0.37 -0.75
N ALA A 249 6.66 1.43 -0.01
CA ALA A 249 7.61 2.47 0.42
C ALA A 249 8.81 1.92 1.23
N LEU A 250 8.66 0.72 1.84
CA LEU A 250 9.71 0.06 2.62
C LEU A 250 10.98 -0.15 1.80
N GLY A 251 10.86 -0.47 0.52
CA GLY A 251 12.01 -0.74 -0.34
C GLY A 251 12.72 0.50 -0.90
N GLY A 252 12.17 1.72 -0.67
CA GLY A 252 12.73 2.94 -1.23
C GLY A 252 12.73 2.97 -2.77
N GLY A 253 11.79 2.26 -3.40
CA GLY A 253 11.67 2.10 -4.85
C GLY A 253 12.07 0.70 -5.37
N LEU A 254 12.67 -0.15 -4.54
CA LEU A 254 12.99 -1.54 -4.88
C LEU A 254 11.99 -2.52 -4.21
N PRO A 255 11.83 -3.73 -4.80
CA PRO A 255 11.00 -4.77 -4.20
C PRO A 255 11.49 -5.15 -2.80
N LEU A 256 10.62 -4.97 -1.80
CA LEU A 256 10.84 -5.38 -0.41
C LEU A 256 9.50 -5.47 0.29
N GLY A 257 9.31 -6.55 1.03
CA GLY A 257 8.23 -6.71 1.99
C GLY A 257 8.78 -7.15 3.34
N ALA A 258 7.98 -7.04 4.38
CA ALA A 258 8.29 -7.57 5.69
C ALA A 258 7.02 -7.85 6.47
N PHE A 259 7.05 -8.84 7.35
CA PHE A 259 6.12 -8.96 8.44
C PHE A 259 6.89 -8.92 9.76
N CYS A 260 6.43 -8.07 10.65
CA CYS A 260 7.09 -7.74 11.91
C CYS A 260 6.18 -8.13 13.07
N GLY A 261 6.71 -8.78 14.08
CA GLY A 261 5.90 -9.24 15.21
C GLY A 261 6.75 -9.55 16.44
N ARG A 262 6.07 -10.08 17.47
CA ARG A 262 6.76 -10.59 18.67
C ARG A 262 7.67 -11.77 18.30
N ASP A 263 8.74 -11.95 19.06
CA ASP A 263 9.71 -13.01 18.83
C ASP A 263 9.05 -14.40 18.75
N GLU A 264 8.16 -14.72 19.67
CA GLU A 264 7.45 -16.01 19.71
C GLU A 264 6.64 -16.32 18.43
N ILE A 265 6.08 -15.29 17.79
CA ILE A 265 5.27 -15.44 16.57
C ILE A 265 6.18 -15.70 15.36
N ILE A 266 7.18 -14.86 15.20
CA ILE A 266 8.05 -14.90 14.01
C ILE A 266 8.99 -16.11 14.07
N SER A 267 9.55 -16.40 15.26
CA SER A 267 10.44 -17.54 15.48
C SER A 267 9.73 -18.90 15.34
N ALA A 268 8.40 -18.96 15.44
CA ALA A 268 7.65 -20.19 15.18
C ALA A 268 7.94 -20.78 13.78
N LEU A 269 8.28 -19.93 12.79
CA LEU A 269 8.62 -20.38 11.44
C LEU A 269 10.00 -21.04 11.31
N ALA A 270 10.87 -20.87 12.31
CA ALA A 270 12.23 -21.44 12.31
C ALA A 270 12.30 -22.89 12.78
N HIS A 271 11.21 -23.43 13.34
CA HIS A 271 11.17 -24.75 14.00
C HIS A 271 10.16 -25.67 13.33
N ASP A 272 10.27 -26.96 13.49
CA ASP A 272 9.32 -28.03 13.19
C ASP A 272 8.53 -27.93 11.88
N PRO A 273 9.19 -27.97 10.69
CA PRO A 273 10.60 -28.21 10.45
C PRO A 273 11.42 -26.91 10.40
N PRO A 274 12.72 -26.95 10.64
CA PRO A 274 13.62 -25.86 10.30
C PRO A 274 13.55 -25.58 8.80
N LEU A 275 13.76 -24.33 8.40
CA LEU A 275 13.65 -23.86 7.00
C LEU A 275 12.26 -24.07 6.38
N GLY A 276 11.21 -24.20 7.20
CA GLY A 276 9.83 -24.39 6.74
C GLY A 276 9.21 -23.18 6.04
N HIS A 277 9.85 -22.02 6.13
CA HIS A 277 9.50 -20.80 5.39
C HIS A 277 10.76 -20.04 5.02
N ILE A 278 11.15 -20.09 3.76
CA ILE A 278 12.35 -19.43 3.22
C ILE A 278 11.99 -18.66 1.96
N THR A 279 12.83 -17.69 1.60
CA THR A 279 12.72 -16.91 0.38
C THR A 279 14.10 -16.58 -0.15
N THR A 280 14.38 -16.83 -1.43
CA THR A 280 15.70 -16.64 -2.02
C THR A 280 16.14 -15.18 -2.02
N PHE A 281 15.23 -14.23 -2.21
CA PHE A 281 15.53 -12.80 -2.33
C PHE A 281 14.93 -11.92 -1.25
N GLY A 282 14.14 -12.45 -0.32
CA GLY A 282 13.52 -11.66 0.75
C GLY A 282 14.56 -11.03 1.66
N GLY A 283 14.54 -9.68 1.75
CA GLY A 283 15.59 -8.94 2.42
C GLY A 283 16.85 -8.77 1.56
N HIS A 284 16.69 -8.68 0.24
CA HIS A 284 17.79 -8.44 -0.70
C HIS A 284 18.66 -7.26 -0.25
N PRO A 285 19.99 -7.38 -0.25
CA PRO A 285 20.89 -6.34 0.29
C PRO A 285 20.68 -4.95 -0.31
N LEU A 286 20.43 -4.86 -1.63
CA LEU A 286 20.12 -3.58 -2.28
C LEU A 286 18.80 -3.00 -1.75
N SER A 287 17.76 -3.81 -1.67
CA SER A 287 16.45 -3.37 -1.21
C SER A 287 16.45 -2.95 0.28
N CYS A 288 17.22 -3.66 1.12
CA CYS A 288 17.38 -3.26 2.51
C CYS A 288 18.20 -1.97 2.66
N ALA A 289 19.23 -1.77 1.85
CA ALA A 289 20.03 -0.54 1.88
C ALA A 289 19.23 0.68 1.42
N THR A 290 18.48 0.55 0.32
CA THR A 290 17.58 1.61 -0.18
C THR A 290 16.42 1.86 0.75
N GLY A 291 15.85 0.82 1.33
CA GLY A 291 14.77 0.91 2.31
C GLY A 291 15.20 1.65 3.57
N LEU A 292 16.38 1.31 4.11
CA LEU A 292 16.94 2.03 5.26
C LEU A 292 17.16 3.51 4.94
N ALA A 293 17.77 3.82 3.79
CA ALA A 293 18.01 5.20 3.39
C ALA A 293 16.69 5.98 3.22
N SER A 294 15.66 5.35 2.65
CA SER A 294 14.32 5.95 2.53
C SER A 294 13.69 6.21 3.90
N LEU A 295 13.72 5.22 4.79
CA LEU A 295 13.17 5.31 6.14
C LEU A 295 13.84 6.44 6.95
N GLU A 296 15.17 6.56 6.87
CA GLU A 296 15.91 7.62 7.57
C GLU A 296 15.54 9.01 7.05
N VAL A 297 15.33 9.19 5.73
CA VAL A 297 14.84 10.47 5.19
C VAL A 297 13.42 10.76 5.69
N ILE A 298 12.50 9.79 5.65
CA ILE A 298 11.13 9.97 6.13
C ILE A 298 11.13 10.45 7.60
N VAL A 299 11.96 9.85 8.43
CA VAL A 299 12.04 10.17 9.87
C VAL A 299 12.75 11.52 10.10
N SER A 300 13.94 11.71 9.52
CA SER A 300 14.76 12.90 9.80
C SER A 300 14.15 14.19 9.24
N GLU A 301 13.46 14.11 8.10
CA GLU A 301 12.78 15.25 7.48
C GLU A 301 11.32 15.40 7.94
N ARG A 302 10.87 14.55 8.87
CA ARG A 302 9.52 14.58 9.45
C ARG A 302 8.43 14.54 8.35
N LEU A 303 8.63 13.68 7.35
CA LEU A 303 7.74 13.64 6.19
C LEU A 303 6.32 13.13 6.53
N ALA A 304 6.15 12.40 7.62
CA ALA A 304 4.84 12.00 8.11
C ALA A 304 4.01 13.24 8.53
N GLU A 305 4.58 14.12 9.32
CA GLU A 305 3.90 15.37 9.74
C GLU A 305 3.62 16.30 8.56
N ARG A 306 4.55 16.37 7.61
CA ARG A 306 4.34 17.10 6.35
C ARG A 306 3.17 16.49 5.57
N ALA A 307 3.11 15.17 5.47
CA ALA A 307 1.99 14.47 4.81
C ALA A 307 0.65 14.77 5.47
N ALA A 308 0.61 14.85 6.82
CA ALA A 308 -0.60 15.23 7.54
C ALA A 308 -1.09 16.63 7.19
N GLN A 309 -0.18 17.59 7.05
CA GLN A 309 -0.52 18.98 6.71
C GLN A 309 -0.93 19.11 5.25
N THR A 310 -0.07 18.65 4.33
CA THR A 310 -0.28 18.74 2.88
C THR A 310 -1.54 17.99 2.45
N GLY A 311 -1.81 16.82 3.08
CA GLY A 311 -3.00 16.04 2.76
C GLY A 311 -4.31 16.72 3.20
N ARG A 312 -4.32 17.40 4.35
CA ARG A 312 -5.48 18.21 4.76
C ARG A 312 -5.72 19.35 3.77
N GLU A 313 -4.69 20.10 3.44
CA GLU A 313 -4.77 21.19 2.46
C GLU A 313 -5.29 20.70 1.10
N LEU A 314 -4.72 19.61 0.58
CA LEU A 314 -5.15 19.01 -0.68
C LEU A 314 -6.64 18.63 -0.65
N ALA A 315 -7.11 17.96 0.41
CA ALA A 315 -8.50 17.56 0.54
C ALA A 315 -9.44 18.77 0.68
N GLU A 316 -9.05 19.80 1.43
CA GLU A 316 -9.82 21.04 1.56
C GLU A 316 -9.92 21.80 0.24
N ARG A 317 -8.83 21.89 -0.50
CA ARG A 317 -8.79 22.53 -1.83
C ARG A 317 -9.68 21.80 -2.83
N ILE A 318 -9.69 20.46 -2.83
CA ILE A 318 -10.57 19.68 -3.72
C ILE A 318 -12.04 19.88 -3.32
N ARG A 319 -12.40 19.88 -2.02
CA ARG A 319 -13.77 20.21 -1.57
C ARG A 319 -14.18 21.61 -2.00
N GLY A 320 -13.25 22.56 -1.94
CA GLY A 320 -13.46 23.96 -2.35
C GLY A 320 -13.76 24.16 -3.84
N LEU A 321 -13.54 23.14 -4.70
CA LEU A 321 -13.94 23.20 -6.11
C LEU A 321 -15.47 23.24 -6.29
N GLY A 322 -16.25 22.81 -5.29
CA GLY A 322 -17.70 22.91 -5.27
C GLY A 322 -18.41 22.16 -6.41
N VAL A 323 -17.86 21.01 -6.83
CA VAL A 323 -18.35 20.22 -7.96
C VAL A 323 -19.44 19.27 -7.50
N PRO A 324 -20.69 19.40 -7.98
CA PRO A 324 -21.84 18.62 -7.50
C PRO A 324 -21.72 17.12 -7.77
N GLU A 325 -20.92 16.69 -8.74
CA GLU A 325 -20.70 15.28 -9.08
C GLU A 325 -19.79 14.57 -8.08
N ILE A 326 -19.09 15.31 -7.20
CA ILE A 326 -18.31 14.75 -6.10
C ILE A 326 -19.25 14.51 -4.93
N ALA A 327 -19.41 13.23 -4.55
CA ALA A 327 -20.20 12.81 -3.41
C ALA A 327 -19.50 13.10 -2.08
N GLU A 328 -18.18 12.80 -2.02
CA GLU A 328 -17.36 12.98 -0.82
C GLU A 328 -15.88 13.14 -1.19
N VAL A 329 -15.16 13.93 -0.39
CA VAL A 329 -13.70 13.96 -0.37
C VAL A 329 -13.25 13.60 1.04
N ARG A 330 -12.57 12.46 1.18
CA ARG A 330 -12.05 11.97 2.46
C ARG A 330 -10.56 11.66 2.35
N GLY A 331 -9.87 11.62 3.48
CA GLY A 331 -8.44 11.30 3.46
C GLY A 331 -7.80 11.40 4.83
N ILE A 332 -6.61 10.83 4.91
CA ILE A 332 -5.76 10.86 6.09
C ILE A 332 -4.29 10.94 5.62
N GLY A 333 -3.57 11.98 6.02
CA GLY A 333 -2.28 12.30 5.44
C GLY A 333 -2.39 12.49 3.92
N LEU A 334 -1.38 12.06 3.18
CA LEU A 334 -1.35 12.06 1.70
C LEU A 334 -1.94 10.76 1.11
N LEU A 335 -3.04 10.29 1.68
CA LEU A 335 -3.92 9.27 1.14
C LEU A 335 -5.32 9.88 1.07
N VAL A 336 -5.72 10.35 -0.11
CA VAL A 336 -6.99 11.09 -0.32
C VAL A 336 -7.82 10.35 -1.35
N GLY A 337 -9.12 10.21 -1.07
CA GLY A 337 -10.13 9.66 -1.97
C GLY A 337 -11.13 10.73 -2.38
N ILE A 338 -11.39 10.82 -3.68
CA ILE A 338 -12.46 11.62 -4.27
C ILE A 338 -13.53 10.65 -4.72
N GLU A 339 -14.64 10.59 -4.01
CA GLU A 339 -15.77 9.73 -4.38
C GLU A 339 -16.75 10.52 -5.26
N PHE A 340 -17.10 9.94 -6.38
CA PHE A 340 -18.10 10.46 -7.30
C PHE A 340 -19.42 9.72 -7.11
N HIS A 341 -20.53 10.36 -7.49
CA HIS A 341 -21.85 9.71 -7.48
C HIS A 341 -21.93 8.57 -8.52
N ASP A 342 -21.16 8.67 -9.62
CA ASP A 342 -21.16 7.74 -10.73
C ASP A 342 -19.74 7.27 -11.10
N ALA A 343 -19.58 5.95 -11.30
CA ALA A 343 -18.30 5.35 -11.68
C ALA A 343 -17.86 5.77 -13.09
N THR A 344 -18.80 5.94 -14.02
CA THR A 344 -18.48 6.40 -15.38
C THR A 344 -17.89 7.80 -15.37
N PHE A 345 -18.41 8.68 -14.50
CA PHE A 345 -17.84 10.01 -14.29
C PHE A 345 -16.42 9.91 -13.72
N ALA A 346 -16.20 9.06 -12.71
CA ALA A 346 -14.88 8.83 -12.11
C ALA A 346 -13.86 8.35 -13.14
N HIS A 347 -14.23 7.38 -14.00
CA HIS A 347 -13.35 6.85 -15.05
C HIS A 347 -12.99 7.92 -16.09
N ARG A 348 -13.97 8.75 -16.51
CA ARG A 348 -13.73 9.87 -17.42
C ARG A 348 -12.84 10.93 -16.77
N PHE A 349 -13.07 11.24 -15.50
CA PHE A 349 -12.23 12.18 -14.75
C PHE A 349 -10.77 11.70 -14.71
N VAL A 350 -10.50 10.42 -14.49
CA VAL A 350 -9.14 9.85 -14.55
C VAL A 350 -8.54 10.04 -15.94
N ALA A 351 -9.29 9.75 -17.00
CA ALA A 351 -8.82 9.92 -18.38
C ALA A 351 -8.50 11.39 -18.72
N GLU A 352 -9.38 12.33 -18.34
CA GLU A 352 -9.17 13.76 -18.57
C GLU A 352 -8.05 14.33 -17.69
N THR A 353 -7.89 13.84 -16.46
CA THR A 353 -6.78 14.21 -15.58
C THR A 353 -5.44 13.78 -16.19
N LEU A 354 -5.38 12.57 -16.75
CA LEU A 354 -4.22 12.09 -17.50
C LEU A 354 -3.95 12.94 -18.75
N ALA A 355 -4.98 13.32 -19.51
CA ALA A 355 -4.85 14.21 -20.66
C ALA A 355 -4.28 15.60 -20.25
N ASN A 356 -4.59 16.05 -19.03
CA ASN A 356 -4.04 17.22 -18.38
C ASN A 356 -2.72 16.96 -17.63
N ARG A 357 -2.06 15.82 -17.90
CA ARG A 357 -0.70 15.47 -17.44
C ARG A 357 -0.59 15.18 -15.94
N VAL A 358 -1.63 14.70 -15.30
CA VAL A 358 -1.59 14.19 -13.92
C VAL A 358 -2.06 12.74 -13.92
N VAL A 359 -1.24 11.85 -13.34
CA VAL A 359 -1.53 10.43 -13.23
C VAL A 359 -2.26 10.19 -11.93
N VAL A 360 -3.52 9.77 -12.01
CA VAL A 360 -4.35 9.31 -10.90
C VAL A 360 -5.00 7.99 -11.27
N ASN A 361 -5.56 7.26 -10.30
CA ASN A 361 -6.31 6.03 -10.57
C ASN A 361 -7.54 5.91 -9.66
N TRP A 362 -8.55 5.18 -10.12
CA TRP A 362 -9.63 4.73 -9.25
C TRP A 362 -9.18 3.52 -8.41
N THR A 363 -9.90 3.22 -7.35
CA THR A 363 -9.60 2.11 -6.45
C THR A 363 -10.24 0.80 -6.95
N LEU A 364 -9.56 -0.34 -6.73
CA LEU A 364 -9.97 -1.63 -7.27
C LEU A 364 -11.35 -2.09 -6.80
N ASN A 365 -11.66 -1.87 -5.53
CA ASN A 365 -12.88 -2.36 -4.87
C ASN A 365 -13.98 -1.30 -4.73
N ALA A 366 -13.72 -0.07 -5.21
CA ALA A 366 -14.68 1.03 -5.24
C ALA A 366 -14.35 1.97 -6.41
N ASP A 367 -14.71 1.57 -7.63
CA ASP A 367 -14.30 2.19 -8.89
C ASP A 367 -14.85 3.63 -9.11
N ARG A 368 -15.81 4.06 -8.29
CA ARG A 368 -16.25 5.46 -8.22
C ARG A 368 -15.37 6.36 -7.35
N VAL A 369 -14.36 5.79 -6.68
CA VAL A 369 -13.41 6.55 -5.87
C VAL A 369 -12.08 6.68 -6.59
N VAL A 370 -11.65 7.91 -6.85
CA VAL A 370 -10.32 8.21 -7.36
C VAL A 370 -9.38 8.44 -6.19
N ARG A 371 -8.28 7.66 -6.14
CA ARG A 371 -7.27 7.75 -5.08
C ARG A 371 -6.12 8.64 -5.50
N LEU A 372 -5.71 9.50 -4.58
CA LEU A 372 -4.51 10.31 -4.64
C LEU A 372 -3.54 9.85 -3.57
N ALA A 373 -2.32 9.53 -3.96
CA ALA A 373 -1.24 9.12 -3.06
C ALA A 373 0.13 9.61 -3.57
N PRO A 374 0.31 10.94 -3.75
CA PRO A 374 1.54 11.51 -4.29
C PRO A 374 2.75 11.24 -3.38
N PRO A 375 3.98 11.49 -3.82
CA PRO A 375 5.16 11.45 -2.95
C PRO A 375 4.99 12.31 -1.69
N LEU A 376 5.55 11.88 -0.56
CA LEU A 376 5.51 12.64 0.70
C LEU A 376 6.30 13.96 0.58
N THR A 377 7.19 14.02 -0.39
CA THR A 377 8.00 15.19 -0.74
C THR A 377 7.32 16.13 -1.73
N LEU A 378 6.01 15.92 -2.01
CA LEU A 378 5.24 16.77 -2.93
C LEU A 378 5.46 18.25 -2.63
N GLU A 379 5.83 19.02 -3.64
CA GLU A 379 6.02 20.45 -3.52
C GLU A 379 4.69 21.20 -3.71
N HIS A 380 4.59 22.41 -3.14
CA HIS A 380 3.38 23.22 -3.27
C HIS A 380 3.05 23.56 -4.74
N ALA A 381 4.06 23.83 -5.55
CA ALA A 381 3.87 24.08 -6.99
C ALA A 381 3.30 22.86 -7.74
N ASP A 382 3.71 21.65 -7.36
CA ASP A 382 3.18 20.41 -7.94
C ASP A 382 1.72 20.18 -7.53
N MET A 383 1.38 20.49 -6.27
CA MET A 383 0.00 20.44 -5.79
C MET A 383 -0.90 21.43 -6.54
N GLU A 384 -0.46 22.68 -6.73
CA GLU A 384 -1.20 23.67 -7.52
C GLU A 384 -1.42 23.21 -8.96
N PHE A 385 -0.36 22.69 -9.60
CA PHE A 385 -0.48 22.12 -10.94
C PHE A 385 -1.52 20.98 -11.01
N ALA A 386 -1.51 20.09 -10.02
CA ALA A 386 -2.48 19.00 -9.96
C ALA A 386 -3.91 19.49 -9.77
N LEU A 387 -4.14 20.45 -8.87
CA LEU A 387 -5.46 21.05 -8.62
C LEU A 387 -6.02 21.74 -9.86
N ASP A 388 -5.19 22.53 -10.56
CA ASP A 388 -5.56 23.17 -11.83
C ASP A 388 -5.91 22.13 -12.91
N ALA A 389 -5.12 21.05 -13.02
CA ALA A 389 -5.38 19.98 -13.98
C ALA A 389 -6.68 19.24 -13.67
N MET A 390 -6.93 18.93 -12.39
CA MET A 390 -8.17 18.31 -11.93
C MET A 390 -9.38 19.22 -12.16
N GLY A 391 -9.24 20.54 -11.92
CA GLY A 391 -10.29 21.51 -12.20
C GLY A 391 -10.69 21.54 -13.69
N ARG A 392 -9.69 21.55 -14.59
CA ARG A 392 -9.93 21.45 -16.05
C ARG A 392 -10.59 20.13 -16.42
N ALA A 393 -10.09 19.00 -15.88
CA ALA A 393 -10.65 17.68 -16.15
C ALA A 393 -12.13 17.60 -15.73
N LEU A 394 -12.48 18.11 -14.56
CA LEU A 394 -13.87 18.18 -14.08
C LEU A 394 -14.76 19.00 -15.01
N ALA A 395 -14.29 20.16 -15.48
CA ALA A 395 -15.03 21.00 -16.42
C ALA A 395 -15.29 20.27 -17.74
N MET A 396 -14.27 19.62 -18.33
CA MET A 396 -14.38 18.87 -19.58
C MET A 396 -15.35 17.69 -19.48
N VAL A 397 -15.30 16.91 -18.38
CA VAL A 397 -16.24 15.80 -18.17
C VAL A 397 -17.67 16.32 -18.07
N ARG A 398 -17.91 17.41 -17.35
CA ARG A 398 -19.25 18.01 -17.20
C ARG A 398 -19.83 18.51 -18.53
N GLU A 399 -19.02 19.14 -19.38
CA GLU A 399 -19.43 19.56 -20.72
C GLU A 399 -19.82 18.36 -21.58
N SER A 400 -18.99 17.31 -21.57
CA SER A 400 -19.25 16.10 -22.37
C SER A 400 -20.49 15.30 -21.93
N VAL A 401 -20.96 15.47 -20.70
CA VAL A 401 -22.21 14.86 -20.20
C VAL A 401 -23.43 15.68 -20.63
N LYS A 402 -23.33 17.02 -20.64
CA LYS A 402 -24.42 17.90 -21.11
C LYS A 402 -24.76 17.74 -22.59
N ASP A 403 -23.74 17.47 -23.43
CA ASP A 403 -23.92 17.31 -24.89
C ASP A 403 -24.55 15.97 -25.27
N ARG A 404 -24.75 15.03 -24.34
CA ARG A 404 -25.34 13.71 -24.58
C ARG A 404 -26.72 13.51 -23.94
N GLY A 405 -27.22 14.45 -23.17
CA GLY A 405 -28.55 14.46 -22.56
C GLY A 405 -29.48 15.43 -23.27
#